data_f9ec1332eb608778528433d939c161a4
#
_entry.id   f9ec1332eb608778528433d939c161a4
#
_cell.length_a   1.000
_cell.length_b   1.000
_cell.length_c   1.000
_cell.angle_alpha   90.00
_cell.angle_beta   90.00
_cell.angle_gamma   90.00
#
_symmetry.space_group_name_H-M   'P 1'
#
loop_
_entity.id
_entity.type
_entity.pdbx_description
1 polymer ?
#
loop_
_entity_poly.entity_id
_entity_poly.type
_entity_poly.pdbx_seq_one_letter_code
_entity_poly.pdbx_strand_id
1 'polypeptide(L)'
;MSKKKILMLVGDYAEDYETMVPFQALQMIGHWVDAVCPGKAVGDYIQTAIHDFDGAQTYSEKPGHRFTLNADFAAAKEEHYDALLIPGGRAPEYLRLNPDVIALVQAFDAAKKPIAAVCHGPQLLAAAGVLKGRTCSAYPACAPEVRLGGGHYAEIGIDQAHVDGNLVTAP
;
A
#
# COMPACT_ATOMS: atom_id res chain seq x y z
N MET A 1 -20.56 -7.54 10.76
CA MET A 1 -19.28 -8.07 10.24
C MET A 1 -18.36 -8.37 11.42
N SER A 2 -17.57 -9.45 11.36
CA SER A 2 -16.56 -9.73 12.39
C SER A 2 -15.46 -8.69 12.32
N LYS A 3 -14.97 -8.25 13.46
CA LYS A 3 -13.85 -7.32 13.60
C LYS A 3 -12.58 -7.96 13.03
N LYS A 4 -11.85 -7.23 12.18
CA LYS A 4 -10.62 -7.68 11.53
C LYS A 4 -9.43 -6.85 11.98
N LYS A 5 -8.24 -7.44 11.92
CA LYS A 5 -6.99 -6.76 12.19
C LYS A 5 -6.22 -6.58 10.88
N ILE A 6 -5.97 -5.33 10.49
CA ILE A 6 -5.38 -4.97 9.22
C ILE A 6 -4.00 -4.36 9.48
N LEU A 7 -3.00 -4.85 8.77
CA LEU A 7 -1.68 -4.24 8.75
C LEU A 7 -1.64 -3.19 7.63
N MET A 8 -1.24 -1.97 7.97
CA MET A 8 -1.02 -0.88 7.02
C MET A 8 0.47 -0.57 6.94
N LEU A 9 1.07 -0.81 5.79
CA LEU A 9 2.48 -0.57 5.55
C LEU A 9 2.66 0.83 4.94
N VAL A 10 3.29 1.72 5.68
CA VAL A 10 3.51 3.12 5.28
C VAL A 10 4.98 3.50 5.39
N GLY A 11 5.34 4.64 4.82
CA GLY A 11 6.67 5.24 4.90
C GLY A 11 6.61 6.73 4.64
N ASP A 12 7.73 7.43 4.84
CA ASP A 12 7.80 8.86 4.52
C ASP A 12 7.43 9.10 3.06
N TYR A 13 6.64 10.15 2.81
CA TYR A 13 6.06 10.52 1.52
C TYR A 13 5.09 9.48 0.94
N ALA A 14 4.45 8.66 1.79
CA ALA A 14 3.20 8.01 1.42
C ALA A 14 2.15 9.07 1.12
N GLU A 15 1.27 8.82 0.16
CA GLU A 15 0.22 9.78 -0.22
C GLU A 15 -0.73 10.02 0.97
N ASP A 16 -1.09 11.29 1.18
CA ASP A 16 -1.80 11.76 2.38
C ASP A 16 -3.21 11.14 2.50
N TYR A 17 -4.04 11.27 1.45
CA TYR A 17 -5.39 10.71 1.45
C TYR A 17 -5.39 9.19 1.46
N GLU A 18 -4.47 8.56 0.74
CA GLU A 18 -4.37 7.10 0.67
C GLU A 18 -3.88 6.48 1.99
N THR A 19 -3.25 7.30 2.83
CA THR A 19 -2.86 6.93 4.20
C THR A 19 -3.99 7.21 5.18
N MET A 20 -4.51 8.45 5.22
CA MET A 20 -5.42 8.91 6.26
C MET A 20 -6.84 8.35 6.09
N VAL A 21 -7.37 8.36 4.87
CA VAL A 21 -8.77 7.97 4.63
C VAL A 21 -9.01 6.49 4.91
N PRO A 22 -8.27 5.53 4.33
CA PRO A 22 -8.52 4.12 4.63
C PRO A 22 -8.19 3.76 6.07
N PHE A 23 -7.18 4.37 6.71
CA PHE A 23 -6.90 4.17 8.13
C PHE A 23 -8.12 4.50 8.99
N GLN A 24 -8.70 5.68 8.79
CA GLN A 24 -9.85 6.15 9.57
C GLN A 24 -11.14 5.40 9.19
N ALA A 25 -11.38 5.16 7.90
CA ALA A 25 -12.59 4.49 7.42
C ALA A 25 -12.69 3.04 7.93
N LEU A 26 -11.58 2.30 7.91
CA LEU A 26 -11.53 0.94 8.42
C LEU A 26 -11.79 0.87 9.94
N GLN A 27 -11.25 1.83 10.69
CA GLN A 27 -11.53 1.95 12.13
C GLN A 27 -12.99 2.34 12.40
N MET A 28 -13.55 3.26 11.62
CA MET A 28 -14.94 3.71 11.74
C MET A 28 -15.94 2.54 11.57
N ILE A 29 -15.64 1.59 10.69
CA ILE A 29 -16.47 0.39 10.52
C ILE A 29 -16.10 -0.76 11.47
N GLY A 30 -15.24 -0.50 12.44
CA GLY A 30 -14.96 -1.38 13.58
C GLY A 30 -13.76 -2.32 13.43
N HIS A 31 -12.90 -2.14 12.43
CA HIS A 31 -11.66 -2.90 12.32
C HIS A 31 -10.51 -2.30 13.15
N TRP A 32 -9.50 -3.11 13.44
CA TRP A 32 -8.22 -2.65 13.98
C TRP A 32 -7.25 -2.42 12.82
N VAL A 33 -6.56 -1.28 12.82
CA VAL A 33 -5.52 -0.97 11.83
C VAL A 33 -4.23 -0.65 12.54
N ASP A 34 -3.21 -1.47 12.33
CA ASP A 34 -1.85 -1.23 12.80
C ASP A 34 -1.04 -0.65 11.64
N ALA A 35 -0.61 0.60 11.78
CA ALA A 35 0.23 1.29 10.81
C ALA A 35 1.70 1.18 11.23
N VAL A 36 2.53 0.65 10.33
CA VAL A 36 3.94 0.36 10.58
C VAL A 36 4.83 0.94 9.49
N CYS A 37 6.07 1.30 9.87
CA CYS A 37 7.10 1.76 8.96
C CYS A 37 8.43 1.11 9.31
N PRO A 38 9.16 0.48 8.36
CA PRO A 38 10.51 -0.02 8.63
C PRO A 38 11.43 1.08 9.14
N GLY A 39 12.19 0.77 10.19
CA GLY A 39 13.16 1.70 10.79
C GLY A 39 12.56 2.78 11.70
N LYS A 40 11.24 2.74 11.94
CA LYS A 40 10.54 3.61 12.89
C LYS A 40 9.78 2.80 13.92
N ALA A 41 9.59 3.37 15.11
CA ALA A 41 8.90 2.74 16.23
C ALA A 41 7.48 3.29 16.42
N VAL A 42 6.69 2.60 17.24
CA VAL A 42 5.39 3.10 17.70
C VAL A 42 5.55 4.48 18.36
N GLY A 43 4.69 5.42 17.99
CA GLY A 43 4.75 6.82 18.44
C GLY A 43 5.60 7.74 17.56
N ASP A 44 6.48 7.20 16.71
CA ASP A 44 7.10 7.98 15.65
C ASP A 44 6.06 8.40 14.61
N TYR A 45 6.44 9.29 13.70
CA TYR A 45 5.57 9.68 12.59
C TYR A 45 6.27 9.48 11.24
N ILE A 46 5.47 9.29 10.22
CA ILE A 46 5.88 9.51 8.83
C ILE A 46 5.38 10.87 8.36
N GLN A 47 6.15 11.51 7.48
CA GLN A 47 5.72 12.69 6.74
C GLN A 47 4.95 12.20 5.52
N THR A 48 3.65 12.50 5.41
CA THR A 48 2.90 12.20 4.19
C THR A 48 3.20 13.20 3.09
N ALA A 49 2.77 12.90 1.86
CA ALA A 49 2.89 13.79 0.71
C ALA A 49 1.51 14.09 0.13
N ILE A 50 1.31 15.33 -0.30
CA ILE A 50 0.15 15.77 -1.08
C ILE A 50 0.58 15.88 -2.53
N HIS A 51 -0.13 15.16 -3.41
CA HIS A 51 0.10 15.16 -4.84
C HIS A 51 -1.04 15.87 -5.56
N ASP A 52 -0.73 16.95 -6.26
CA ASP A 52 -1.68 17.75 -7.02
C ASP A 52 -1.31 17.77 -8.51
N PHE A 53 -2.33 17.86 -9.36
CA PHE A 53 -2.15 18.03 -10.81
C PHE A 53 -2.31 19.52 -11.16
N ASP A 54 -1.20 20.26 -11.09
CA ASP A 54 -1.16 21.71 -11.27
C ASP A 54 -0.93 22.13 -12.75
N GLY A 55 -1.23 21.26 -13.71
CA GLY A 55 -1.09 21.53 -15.15
C GLY A 55 0.25 21.16 -15.77
N ALA A 56 1.20 20.63 -15.00
CA ALA A 56 2.42 20.01 -15.52
C ALA A 56 2.13 18.62 -16.12
N GLN A 57 3.12 18.01 -16.76
CA GLN A 57 2.99 16.66 -17.34
C GLN A 57 2.88 15.55 -16.27
N THR A 58 3.14 15.88 -15.03
CA THR A 58 3.06 14.98 -13.87
C THR A 58 2.55 15.75 -12.64
N TYR A 59 2.30 15.05 -11.57
CA TYR A 59 1.88 15.65 -10.30
C TYR A 59 3.02 16.41 -9.61
N SER A 60 2.66 17.43 -8.84
CA SER A 60 3.54 18.06 -7.86
C SER A 60 3.56 17.24 -6.56
N GLU A 61 4.60 17.40 -5.74
CA GLU A 61 4.69 16.81 -4.41
C GLU A 61 4.94 17.90 -3.37
N LYS A 62 4.08 17.96 -2.37
CA LYS A 62 4.19 18.87 -1.23
C LYS A 62 4.16 18.06 0.07
N PRO A 63 4.86 18.48 1.15
CA PRO A 63 4.69 17.86 2.46
C PRO A 63 3.22 17.92 2.91
N GLY A 64 2.68 16.78 3.30
CA GLY A 64 1.35 16.65 3.88
C GLY A 64 1.38 16.72 5.40
N HIS A 65 0.72 15.78 6.07
CA HIS A 65 0.61 15.73 7.52
C HIS A 65 1.67 14.79 8.14
N ARG A 66 1.83 14.90 9.44
CA ARG A 66 2.54 13.92 10.24
C ARG A 66 1.57 12.84 10.68
N PHE A 67 1.74 11.65 10.14
CA PHE A 67 0.92 10.50 10.49
C PHE A 67 1.67 9.66 11.53
N THR A 68 1.09 9.53 12.74
CA THR A 68 1.71 8.80 13.84
C THR A 68 1.52 7.28 13.69
N LEU A 69 2.59 6.53 13.83
CA LEU A 69 2.59 5.07 13.82
C LEU A 69 2.05 4.54 15.15
N ASN A 70 1.23 3.51 15.09
CA ASN A 70 0.61 2.89 16.26
C ASN A 70 1.07 1.44 16.51
N ALA A 71 2.04 0.96 15.70
CA ALA A 71 2.65 -0.35 15.87
C ALA A 71 4.10 -0.36 15.33
N ASP A 72 4.88 -1.36 15.74
CA ASP A 72 6.26 -1.55 15.31
C ASP A 72 6.36 -2.51 14.14
N PHE A 73 7.09 -2.13 13.09
CA PHE A 73 7.31 -3.00 11.93
C PHE A 73 7.99 -4.32 12.31
N ALA A 74 8.96 -4.28 13.22
CA ALA A 74 9.69 -5.47 13.66
C ALA A 74 8.80 -6.55 14.33
N ALA A 75 7.64 -6.13 14.88
CA ALA A 75 6.66 -7.02 15.48
C ALA A 75 5.56 -7.45 14.49
N ALA A 76 5.52 -6.87 13.30
CA ALA A 76 4.50 -7.13 12.31
C ALA A 76 4.75 -8.46 11.60
N LYS A 77 3.98 -9.48 11.96
CA LYS A 77 4.00 -10.80 11.31
C LYS A 77 2.66 -11.06 10.65
N GLU A 78 2.71 -11.63 9.44
CA GLU A 78 1.50 -11.96 8.67
C GLU A 78 0.45 -12.72 9.50
N GLU A 79 0.88 -13.67 10.33
CA GLU A 79 -0.02 -14.50 11.15
C GLU A 79 -0.91 -13.72 12.13
N HIS A 80 -0.51 -12.49 12.50
CA HIS A 80 -1.23 -11.62 13.42
C HIS A 80 -2.32 -10.76 12.77
N TYR A 81 -2.45 -10.79 11.44
CA TYR A 81 -3.34 -9.91 10.69
C TYR A 81 -4.23 -10.66 9.71
N ASP A 82 -5.38 -10.08 9.41
CA ASP A 82 -6.34 -10.62 8.44
C ASP A 82 -6.11 -10.07 7.02
N ALA A 83 -5.47 -8.91 6.88
CA ALA A 83 -5.22 -8.25 5.59
C ALA A 83 -4.03 -7.30 5.65
N LEU A 84 -3.48 -6.97 4.46
CA LEU A 84 -2.44 -5.97 4.26
C LEU A 84 -3.00 -4.82 3.42
N LEU A 85 -2.67 -3.58 3.80
CA LEU A 85 -2.99 -2.35 3.07
C LEU A 85 -1.70 -1.59 2.75
N ILE A 86 -1.54 -1.19 1.49
CA ILE A 86 -0.36 -0.53 0.96
C ILE A 86 -0.79 0.75 0.23
N PRO A 87 -0.70 1.93 0.86
CA PRO A 87 -0.84 3.21 0.19
C PRO A 87 0.27 3.46 -0.85
N GLY A 88 0.03 4.41 -1.72
CA GLY A 88 1.02 4.85 -2.70
C GLY A 88 1.83 6.06 -2.25
N GLY A 89 1.87 7.09 -3.09
CA GLY A 89 2.85 8.14 -2.98
C GLY A 89 4.24 7.63 -3.35
N ARG A 90 5.29 8.28 -2.84
CA ARG A 90 6.68 7.90 -3.13
C ARG A 90 7.21 6.79 -2.21
N ALA A 91 6.56 6.52 -1.09
CA ALA A 91 7.02 5.51 -0.13
C ALA A 91 7.30 4.12 -0.75
N PRO A 92 6.47 3.57 -1.65
CA PRO A 92 6.73 2.28 -2.28
C PRO A 92 8.06 2.19 -3.04
N GLU A 93 8.56 3.30 -3.59
CA GLU A 93 9.82 3.32 -4.34
C GLU A 93 11.01 2.82 -3.54
N TYR A 94 11.10 3.21 -2.27
CA TYR A 94 12.20 2.81 -1.41
C TYR A 94 11.85 1.66 -0.47
N LEU A 95 10.58 1.50 -0.07
CA LEU A 95 10.14 0.37 0.75
C LEU A 95 10.40 -0.97 0.05
N ARG A 96 10.29 -1.03 -1.27
CA ARG A 96 10.59 -2.24 -2.07
C ARG A 96 12.06 -2.67 -2.03
N LEU A 97 12.96 -1.82 -1.56
CA LEU A 97 14.38 -2.15 -1.38
C LEU A 97 14.65 -2.89 -0.07
N ASN A 98 13.68 -2.90 0.84
CA ASN A 98 13.80 -3.59 2.12
C ASN A 98 13.37 -5.05 1.98
N PRO A 99 14.27 -6.04 2.20
CA PRO A 99 13.95 -7.46 2.05
C PRO A 99 12.86 -7.94 3.02
N ASP A 100 12.76 -7.36 4.22
CA ASP A 100 11.73 -7.75 5.19
C ASP A 100 10.33 -7.27 4.73
N VAL A 101 10.25 -6.12 4.05
CA VAL A 101 9.01 -5.65 3.42
C VAL A 101 8.59 -6.62 2.31
N ILE A 102 9.52 -7.03 1.46
CA ILE A 102 9.24 -7.98 0.38
C ILE A 102 8.78 -9.32 0.95
N ALA A 103 9.47 -9.84 1.97
CA ALA A 103 9.10 -11.08 2.64
C ALA A 103 7.70 -11.00 3.28
N LEU A 104 7.35 -9.87 3.88
CA LEU A 104 6.04 -9.63 4.46
C LEU A 104 4.93 -9.69 3.39
N VAL A 105 5.10 -9.00 2.26
CA VAL A 105 4.13 -9.03 1.14
C VAL A 105 3.97 -10.46 0.61
N GLN A 106 5.07 -11.18 0.42
CA GLN A 106 5.06 -12.58 -0.01
C GLN A 106 4.33 -13.48 0.98
N ALA A 107 4.48 -13.27 2.29
CA ALA A 107 3.80 -14.04 3.32
C ALA A 107 2.27 -13.86 3.25
N PHE A 108 1.78 -12.62 3.08
CA PHE A 108 0.34 -12.35 2.92
C PHE A 108 -0.21 -12.99 1.65
N ASP A 109 0.52 -12.95 0.54
CA ASP A 109 0.08 -13.60 -0.70
C ASP A 109 0.07 -15.14 -0.58
N ALA A 110 1.11 -15.72 0.01
CA ALA A 110 1.19 -17.17 0.25
C ALA A 110 0.04 -17.66 1.14
N ALA A 111 -0.32 -16.88 2.16
CA ALA A 111 -1.46 -17.16 3.05
C ALA A 111 -2.82 -16.87 2.41
N LYS A 112 -2.87 -16.32 1.17
CA LYS A 112 -4.09 -15.91 0.47
C LYS A 112 -4.93 -14.87 1.24
N LYS A 113 -4.29 -14.12 2.10
CA LYS A 113 -4.94 -13.01 2.81
C LYS A 113 -5.11 -11.82 1.88
N PRO A 114 -6.20 -11.04 2.01
CA PRO A 114 -6.41 -9.85 1.20
C PRO A 114 -5.22 -8.88 1.27
N ILE A 115 -4.77 -8.42 0.11
CA ILE A 115 -3.78 -7.35 -0.04
C ILE A 115 -4.43 -6.24 -0.86
N ALA A 116 -4.63 -5.08 -0.25
CA ALA A 116 -5.08 -3.88 -0.94
C ALA A 116 -3.88 -2.98 -1.24
N ALA A 117 -3.74 -2.54 -2.49
CA ALA A 117 -2.70 -1.61 -2.89
C ALA A 117 -3.25 -0.57 -3.87
N VAL A 118 -2.91 0.69 -3.67
CA VAL A 118 -3.40 1.81 -4.47
C VAL A 118 -2.24 2.63 -5.02
N CYS A 119 -2.48 3.27 -6.17
CA CYS A 119 -1.55 4.24 -6.77
C CYS A 119 -0.18 3.59 -7.08
N HIS A 120 0.88 3.98 -6.36
CA HIS A 120 2.21 3.40 -6.44
C HIS A 120 2.42 2.16 -5.54
N GLY A 121 1.46 1.83 -4.65
CA GLY A 121 1.51 0.64 -3.80
C GLY A 121 1.81 -0.67 -4.56
N PRO A 122 1.24 -0.90 -5.76
CA PRO A 122 1.54 -2.08 -6.58
C PRO A 122 3.00 -2.26 -6.98
N GLN A 123 3.88 -1.24 -6.84
CA GLN A 123 5.33 -1.42 -7.00
C GLN A 123 5.89 -2.45 -6.01
N LEU A 124 5.35 -2.51 -4.79
CA LEU A 124 5.72 -3.54 -3.80
C LEU A 124 5.28 -4.93 -4.26
N LEU A 125 4.08 -5.03 -4.86
CA LEU A 125 3.56 -6.28 -5.39
C LEU A 125 4.43 -6.80 -6.55
N ALA A 126 4.85 -5.90 -7.45
CA ALA A 126 5.76 -6.23 -8.55
C ALA A 126 7.12 -6.69 -8.03
N ALA A 127 7.73 -5.95 -7.09
CA ALA A 127 9.02 -6.29 -6.49
C ALA A 127 8.97 -7.60 -5.69
N ALA A 128 7.84 -7.92 -5.04
CA ALA A 128 7.64 -9.16 -4.31
C ALA A 128 7.37 -10.37 -5.24
N GLY A 129 7.21 -10.14 -6.56
CA GLY A 129 6.96 -11.20 -7.54
C GLY A 129 5.55 -11.82 -7.47
N VAL A 130 4.61 -11.15 -6.79
CA VAL A 130 3.25 -11.69 -6.56
C VAL A 130 2.27 -11.35 -7.69
N LEU A 131 2.70 -10.59 -8.70
CA LEU A 131 1.87 -10.21 -9.84
C LEU A 131 1.88 -11.20 -11.00
N LYS A 132 2.74 -12.20 -10.99
CA LYS A 132 2.90 -13.11 -12.13
C LYS A 132 1.59 -13.81 -12.51
N GLY A 133 1.12 -13.53 -13.74
CA GLY A 133 -0.12 -14.08 -14.30
C GLY A 133 -1.39 -13.50 -13.70
N ARG A 134 -1.29 -12.42 -12.92
CA ARG A 134 -2.43 -11.76 -12.25
C ARG A 134 -2.74 -10.42 -12.89
N THR A 135 -3.98 -9.99 -12.76
CA THR A 135 -4.42 -8.67 -13.21
C THR A 135 -4.32 -7.67 -12.05
N CYS A 136 -3.72 -6.51 -12.32
CA CYS A 136 -3.46 -5.49 -11.32
C CYS A 136 -3.68 -4.10 -11.92
N SER A 137 -4.42 -3.25 -11.23
CA SER A 137 -4.46 -1.82 -11.50
C SER A 137 -3.43 -1.09 -10.62
N ALA A 138 -3.02 0.08 -11.06
CA ALA A 138 -2.06 0.95 -10.38
C ALA A 138 -2.17 2.35 -10.97
N TYR A 139 -1.53 3.34 -10.34
CA TYR A 139 -1.28 4.62 -11.00
C TYR A 139 -0.72 4.39 -12.42
N PRO A 140 -1.23 5.10 -13.46
CA PRO A 140 -0.89 4.77 -14.85
C PRO A 140 0.60 4.70 -15.17
N ALA A 141 1.43 5.52 -14.52
CA ALA A 141 2.88 5.48 -14.71
C ALA A 141 3.52 4.19 -14.16
N CYS A 142 2.85 3.44 -13.28
CA CYS A 142 3.30 2.15 -12.76
C CYS A 142 2.91 0.95 -13.68
N ALA A 143 2.17 1.19 -14.78
CA ALA A 143 1.79 0.14 -15.71
C ALA A 143 2.98 -0.67 -16.27
N PRO A 144 4.13 -0.04 -16.62
CA PRO A 144 5.32 -0.79 -17.04
C PRO A 144 5.83 -1.74 -15.96
N GLU A 145 5.82 -1.33 -14.68
CA GLU A 145 6.29 -2.16 -13.56
C GLU A 145 5.37 -3.35 -13.33
N VAL A 146 4.05 -3.18 -13.45
CA VAL A 146 3.09 -4.28 -13.37
C VAL A 146 3.39 -5.32 -14.46
N ARG A 147 3.62 -4.88 -15.71
CA ARG A 147 3.94 -5.78 -16.83
C ARG A 147 5.30 -6.47 -16.65
N LEU A 148 6.32 -5.73 -16.21
CA LEU A 148 7.66 -6.28 -15.94
C LEU A 148 7.63 -7.30 -14.80
N GLY A 149 6.74 -7.11 -13.79
CA GLY A 149 6.46 -8.07 -12.74
C GLY A 149 5.66 -9.30 -13.19
N GLY A 150 5.37 -9.41 -14.49
CA GLY A 150 4.64 -10.53 -15.09
C GLY A 150 3.13 -10.45 -14.92
N GLY A 151 2.60 -9.30 -14.52
CA GLY A 151 1.17 -9.04 -14.37
C GLY A 151 0.53 -8.44 -15.64
N HIS A 152 -0.79 -8.45 -15.66
CA HIS A 152 -1.62 -7.78 -16.66
C HIS A 152 -2.13 -6.47 -16.07
N TYR A 153 -1.75 -5.34 -16.68
CA TYR A 153 -2.23 -4.03 -16.21
C TYR A 153 -3.69 -3.81 -16.61
N ALA A 154 -4.54 -3.56 -15.61
CA ALA A 154 -5.92 -3.16 -15.81
C ALA A 154 -6.03 -1.63 -15.78
N GLU A 155 -6.35 -1.03 -16.91
CA GLU A 155 -6.71 0.39 -17.00
C GLU A 155 -8.18 0.54 -16.61
N ILE A 156 -8.44 1.18 -15.48
CA ILE A 156 -9.77 1.40 -14.91
C ILE A 156 -9.94 2.85 -14.50
N GLY A 157 -11.18 3.27 -14.22
CA GLY A 157 -11.46 4.62 -13.72
C GLY A 157 -10.83 4.87 -12.35
N ILE A 158 -10.51 6.13 -12.08
CA ILE A 158 -9.87 6.55 -10.82
C ILE A 158 -10.73 6.27 -9.57
N ASP A 159 -12.01 6.10 -9.75
CA ASP A 159 -13.01 5.78 -8.71
C ASP A 159 -13.32 4.28 -8.62
N GLN A 160 -12.54 3.45 -9.33
CA GLN A 160 -12.75 2.01 -9.40
C GLN A 160 -11.62 1.23 -8.73
N ALA A 161 -11.91 -0.01 -8.36
CA ALA A 161 -10.94 -0.97 -7.90
C ALA A 161 -11.07 -2.28 -8.69
N HIS A 162 -9.95 -2.94 -8.92
CA HIS A 162 -9.88 -4.26 -9.55
C HIS A 162 -9.58 -5.33 -8.49
N VAL A 163 -10.27 -6.46 -8.59
CA VAL A 163 -10.07 -7.61 -7.69
C VAL A 163 -9.61 -8.81 -8.51
N ASP A 164 -8.47 -9.39 -8.11
CA ASP A 164 -7.95 -10.63 -8.64
C ASP A 164 -7.55 -11.55 -7.49
N GLY A 165 -8.42 -12.52 -7.17
CA GLY A 165 -8.23 -13.41 -6.02
C GLY A 165 -8.18 -12.63 -4.71
N ASN A 166 -7.01 -12.66 -4.05
CA ASN A 166 -6.77 -11.92 -2.82
C ASN A 166 -6.21 -10.51 -3.02
N LEU A 167 -5.93 -10.09 -4.26
CA LEU A 167 -5.48 -8.71 -4.55
C LEU A 167 -6.65 -7.79 -4.82
N VAL A 168 -6.63 -6.60 -4.20
CA VAL A 168 -7.53 -5.48 -4.47
C VAL A 168 -6.67 -4.29 -4.84
N THR A 169 -6.73 -3.84 -6.09
CA THR A 169 -5.83 -2.80 -6.59
C THR A 169 -6.59 -1.67 -7.28
N ALA A 170 -6.10 -0.45 -7.18
CA ALA A 170 -6.70 0.75 -7.74
C ALA A 170 -5.63 1.71 -8.29
N PRO A 171 -6.03 2.63 -9.21
CA PRO A 171 -5.15 3.70 -9.70
C PRO A 171 -4.67 4.63 -8.62
#